data_01a3b82096ea8ee73066eba4be46e343
#
_entry.id   01a3b82096ea8ee73066eba4be46e343
#
_cell.length_a   1.000
_cell.length_b   1.000
_cell.length_c   1.000
_cell.angle_alpha   90.00
_cell.angle_beta   90.00
_cell.angle_gamma   90.00
#
_symmetry.space_group_name_H-M   'P 1'
#
loop_
_entity.id
_entity.type
_entity.pdbx_description
1 polymer ?
#
loop_
_entity_poly.entity_id
_entity_poly.type
_entity_poly.pdbx_seq_one_letter_code
_entity_poly.pdbx_strand_id
1 'polypeptide(L)'
;YEAHLDFPVNKIIIYPEYRRNTSELAKIRATIDTVRNDKYTTLTSIRIHGYASPEGSYANNTRLAKNRTQALVDYVTSYYNFDKQLITSDYTPEDWEGFRKFVAASSMEKKEEVLRLIDNKGIDMDKKERDIANLVGAQTYQYILAECYPALRHSDYTVNYTVRGLSLEESKEIINKRPQLLSLQEIYRIAESCEPGSEEFNHSFQVAATMFPDDPIANLNAGAME
;
A
#
# COMPACT_ATOMS: atom_id res chain seq x y z
N TYR A 1 -5.53 4.79 1.32
CA TYR A 1 -5.88 3.57 0.54
C TYR A 1 -4.73 3.18 -0.37
N GLU A 2 -4.51 1.88 -0.50
CA GLU A 2 -3.39 1.32 -1.26
C GLU A 2 -3.88 0.25 -2.23
N ALA A 3 -3.25 0.18 -3.42
CA ALA A 3 -3.41 -0.87 -4.39
C ALA A 3 -2.07 -1.20 -5.05
N HIS A 4 -1.97 -2.40 -5.63
CA HIS A 4 -0.73 -2.96 -6.12
C HIS A 4 -0.97 -3.68 -7.46
N LEU A 5 -0.41 -3.16 -8.53
CA LEU A 5 -0.56 -3.73 -9.88
C LEU A 5 0.69 -4.46 -10.33
N ASP A 6 0.53 -5.71 -10.73
CA ASP A 6 1.60 -6.57 -11.23
C ASP A 6 1.80 -6.44 -12.75
N PHE A 7 3.04 -6.63 -13.21
CA PHE A 7 3.38 -6.63 -14.64
C PHE A 7 4.10 -7.91 -15.04
N PRO A 8 3.77 -8.51 -16.19
CA PRO A 8 4.55 -9.62 -16.74
C PRO A 8 6.00 -9.20 -17.03
N VAL A 9 6.89 -10.19 -17.21
CA VAL A 9 8.29 -9.96 -17.55
C VAL A 9 8.41 -9.12 -18.82
N ASN A 10 9.27 -8.11 -18.81
CA ASN A 10 9.49 -7.16 -19.91
C ASN A 10 8.24 -6.41 -20.43
N LYS A 11 7.11 -6.45 -19.72
CA LYS A 11 5.91 -5.70 -20.08
C LYS A 11 5.78 -4.41 -19.27
N ILE A 12 5.19 -3.40 -19.91
CA ILE A 12 4.91 -2.08 -19.35
C ILE A 12 3.42 -1.71 -19.48
N ILE A 13 2.62 -2.59 -20.08
CA ILE A 13 1.17 -2.41 -20.26
C ILE A 13 0.47 -3.09 -19.11
N ILE A 14 -0.58 -2.48 -18.60
CA ILE A 14 -1.45 -3.07 -17.57
C ILE A 14 -2.32 -4.14 -18.25
N TYR A 15 -2.20 -5.37 -17.76
CA TYR A 15 -3.06 -6.49 -18.16
C TYR A 15 -4.04 -6.75 -17.01
N PRO A 16 -5.35 -6.43 -17.17
CA PRO A 16 -6.32 -6.59 -16.09
C PRO A 16 -6.42 -8.01 -15.54
N GLU A 17 -6.30 -9.01 -16.40
CA GLU A 17 -6.38 -10.44 -16.05
C GLU A 17 -5.08 -11.03 -15.48
N TYR A 18 -3.99 -10.27 -15.44
CA TYR A 18 -2.73 -10.76 -14.90
C TYR A 18 -2.74 -10.73 -13.37
N ARG A 19 -2.52 -11.89 -12.76
CA ARG A 19 -2.50 -12.10 -11.29
C ARG A 19 -3.75 -11.51 -10.62
N ARG A 20 -3.60 -10.51 -9.76
CA ARG A 20 -4.72 -9.86 -9.04
C ARG A 20 -5.13 -8.51 -9.61
N ASN A 21 -4.66 -8.14 -10.78
CA ASN A 21 -4.89 -6.81 -11.33
C ASN A 21 -6.36 -6.44 -11.46
N THR A 22 -7.25 -7.38 -11.81
CA THR A 22 -8.70 -7.10 -11.88
C THR A 22 -9.23 -6.53 -10.58
N SER A 23 -8.89 -7.15 -9.44
CA SER A 23 -9.32 -6.69 -8.11
C SER A 23 -8.63 -5.39 -7.70
N GLU A 24 -7.35 -5.24 -8.00
CA GLU A 24 -6.60 -4.04 -7.66
C GLU A 24 -7.05 -2.82 -8.47
N LEU A 25 -7.34 -2.99 -9.77
CA LEU A 25 -7.93 -1.93 -10.60
C LEU A 25 -9.33 -1.53 -10.11
N ALA A 26 -10.13 -2.50 -9.63
CA ALA A 26 -11.43 -2.21 -9.02
C ALA A 26 -11.27 -1.40 -7.72
N LYS A 27 -10.28 -1.71 -6.86
CA LYS A 27 -9.97 -0.94 -5.66
C LYS A 27 -9.58 0.51 -6.01
N ILE A 28 -8.71 0.71 -7.02
CA ILE A 28 -8.30 2.05 -7.46
C ILE A 28 -9.54 2.88 -7.82
N ARG A 29 -10.42 2.34 -8.67
CA ARG A 29 -11.65 3.04 -9.08
C ARG A 29 -12.56 3.33 -7.88
N ALA A 30 -12.87 2.31 -7.09
CA ALA A 30 -13.74 2.46 -5.93
C ALA A 30 -13.22 3.48 -4.91
N THR A 31 -11.90 3.52 -4.70
CA THR A 31 -11.27 4.45 -3.77
C THR A 31 -11.38 5.89 -4.27
N ILE A 32 -11.09 6.13 -5.56
CA ILE A 32 -11.19 7.46 -6.15
C ILE A 32 -12.64 7.95 -6.10
N ASP A 33 -13.59 7.10 -6.50
CA ASP A 33 -15.02 7.42 -6.47
C ASP A 33 -15.50 7.73 -5.06
N THR A 34 -15.08 6.93 -4.07
CA THR A 34 -15.42 7.15 -2.67
C THR A 34 -14.92 8.50 -2.19
N VAL A 35 -13.64 8.82 -2.41
CA VAL A 35 -13.04 10.06 -1.93
C VAL A 35 -13.61 11.28 -2.65
N ARG A 36 -13.87 11.20 -3.95
CA ARG A 36 -14.42 12.33 -4.73
C ARG A 36 -15.89 12.65 -4.42
N ASN A 37 -16.68 11.61 -4.19
CA ASN A 37 -18.13 11.77 -4.00
C ASN A 37 -18.51 11.96 -2.54
N ASP A 38 -17.57 11.86 -1.63
CA ASP A 38 -17.81 11.99 -0.21
C ASP A 38 -17.74 13.47 0.23
N LYS A 39 -18.85 13.98 0.74
CA LYS A 39 -18.96 15.37 1.25
C LYS A 39 -18.04 15.69 2.44
N TYR A 40 -17.47 14.66 3.06
CA TYR A 40 -16.61 14.79 4.24
C TYR A 40 -15.12 14.73 3.91
N THR A 41 -14.75 14.28 2.71
CA THR A 41 -13.36 14.06 2.33
C THR A 41 -12.91 15.01 1.24
N THR A 42 -11.63 15.33 1.24
CA THR A 42 -10.95 16.08 0.19
C THR A 42 -9.69 15.33 -0.22
N LEU A 43 -9.59 14.98 -1.50
CA LEU A 43 -8.39 14.35 -2.07
C LEU A 43 -7.21 15.33 -1.97
N THR A 44 -6.13 14.89 -1.35
CA THR A 44 -4.92 15.71 -1.17
C THR A 44 -3.79 15.31 -2.10
N SER A 45 -3.59 14.01 -2.34
CA SER A 45 -2.62 13.52 -3.32
C SER A 45 -2.89 12.09 -3.74
N ILE A 46 -2.41 11.76 -4.94
CA ILE A 46 -2.26 10.38 -5.44
C ILE A 46 -0.78 10.16 -5.65
N ARG A 47 -0.21 9.15 -5.01
CA ARG A 47 1.17 8.74 -5.21
C ARG A 47 1.22 7.44 -5.98
N ILE A 48 2.05 7.41 -7.02
CA ILE A 48 2.28 6.23 -7.85
C ILE A 48 3.78 5.94 -7.87
N HIS A 49 4.16 4.69 -7.57
CA HIS A 49 5.56 4.28 -7.56
C HIS A 49 5.73 2.94 -8.26
N GLY A 50 6.53 2.92 -9.33
CA GLY A 50 6.75 1.72 -10.12
C GLY A 50 8.07 1.03 -9.81
N TYR A 51 8.08 -0.30 -9.97
CA TYR A 51 9.21 -1.16 -9.67
C TYR A 51 9.50 -2.13 -10.82
N ALA A 52 10.76 -2.54 -10.93
CA ALA A 52 11.13 -3.73 -11.67
C ALA A 52 11.84 -4.74 -10.74
N SER A 53 11.86 -6.00 -11.16
CA SER A 53 12.64 -7.03 -10.48
C SER A 53 14.13 -6.87 -10.80
N PRO A 54 15.04 -7.35 -9.94
CA PRO A 54 16.47 -7.32 -10.21
C PRO A 54 16.94 -8.15 -11.42
N GLU A 55 16.04 -8.80 -12.13
CA GLU A 55 16.31 -9.64 -13.29
C GLU A 55 16.74 -8.81 -14.50
N GLY A 56 17.91 -9.12 -15.05
CA GLY A 56 18.44 -8.46 -16.24
C GLY A 56 19.29 -7.22 -15.94
N SER A 57 19.45 -6.34 -16.92
CA SER A 57 20.34 -5.17 -16.72
C SER A 57 19.63 -4.03 -15.99
N TYR A 58 20.36 -3.34 -15.12
CA TYR A 58 19.88 -2.15 -14.40
C TYR A 58 19.30 -1.08 -15.34
N ALA A 59 19.93 -0.88 -16.52
CA ALA A 59 19.44 0.07 -17.51
C ALA A 59 18.05 -0.32 -18.07
N ASN A 60 17.81 -1.61 -18.35
CA ASN A 60 16.51 -2.07 -18.79
C ASN A 60 15.48 -2.00 -17.65
N ASN A 61 15.87 -2.35 -16.44
CA ASN A 61 15.00 -2.30 -15.26
C ASN A 61 14.58 -0.86 -14.94
N THR A 62 15.49 0.11 -15.08
CA THR A 62 15.17 1.55 -15.00
C THR A 62 14.08 1.94 -16.00
N ARG A 63 14.22 1.52 -17.27
CA ARG A 63 13.21 1.77 -18.31
C ARG A 63 11.88 1.12 -17.97
N LEU A 64 11.89 -0.12 -17.50
CA LEU A 64 10.68 -0.86 -17.13
C LEU A 64 9.96 -0.20 -15.95
N ALA A 65 10.67 0.11 -14.86
CA ALA A 65 10.09 0.73 -13.68
C ALA A 65 9.44 2.08 -14.03
N LYS A 66 10.16 2.95 -14.75
CA LYS A 66 9.66 4.25 -15.21
C LYS A 66 8.40 4.11 -16.06
N ASN A 67 8.38 3.20 -17.03
CA ASN A 67 7.24 3.04 -17.94
C ASN A 67 6.04 2.36 -17.26
N ARG A 68 6.25 1.49 -16.27
CA ARG A 68 5.19 0.93 -15.42
C ARG A 68 4.53 2.01 -14.57
N THR A 69 5.33 2.89 -13.98
CA THR A 69 4.83 4.08 -13.29
C THR A 69 3.94 4.90 -14.22
N GLN A 70 4.43 5.21 -15.43
CA GLN A 70 3.68 6.01 -16.40
C GLN A 70 2.38 5.34 -16.82
N ALA A 71 2.39 4.01 -17.04
CA ALA A 71 1.20 3.26 -17.41
C ALA A 71 0.09 3.38 -16.35
N LEU A 72 0.44 3.37 -15.06
CA LEU A 72 -0.54 3.56 -13.99
C LEU A 72 -0.98 5.02 -13.87
N VAL A 73 -0.09 5.99 -14.06
CA VAL A 73 -0.46 7.42 -14.16
C VAL A 73 -1.48 7.62 -15.28
N ASP A 74 -1.20 7.08 -16.48
CA ASP A 74 -2.08 7.20 -17.65
C ASP A 74 -3.44 6.52 -17.40
N TYR A 75 -3.44 5.35 -16.74
CA TYR A 75 -4.67 4.67 -16.36
C TYR A 75 -5.53 5.54 -15.43
N VAL A 76 -4.95 6.05 -14.34
CA VAL A 76 -5.67 6.88 -13.37
C VAL A 76 -6.20 8.17 -14.03
N THR A 77 -5.38 8.83 -14.84
CA THR A 77 -5.76 10.07 -15.51
C THR A 77 -6.79 9.87 -16.64
N SER A 78 -6.83 8.70 -17.26
CA SER A 78 -7.83 8.38 -18.29
C SER A 78 -9.25 8.26 -17.75
N TYR A 79 -9.40 7.80 -16.51
CA TYR A 79 -10.70 7.66 -15.85
C TYR A 79 -11.16 8.93 -15.16
N TYR A 80 -10.23 9.76 -14.70
CA TYR A 80 -10.54 10.91 -13.87
C TYR A 80 -9.74 12.14 -14.33
N ASN A 81 -10.45 13.22 -14.64
CA ASN A 81 -9.82 14.49 -14.95
C ASN A 81 -9.31 15.15 -13.66
N PHE A 82 -8.16 14.68 -13.17
CA PHE A 82 -7.49 15.26 -12.01
C PHE A 82 -6.64 16.46 -12.37
N ASP A 83 -6.50 17.38 -11.44
CA ASP A 83 -5.39 18.32 -11.48
C ASP A 83 -4.08 17.54 -11.40
N LYS A 84 -3.21 17.71 -12.38
CA LYS A 84 -1.91 17.02 -12.45
C LYS A 84 -1.04 17.27 -11.22
N GLN A 85 -1.26 18.36 -10.51
CA GLN A 85 -0.55 18.66 -9.25
C GLN A 85 -0.90 17.70 -8.11
N LEU A 86 -2.04 17.02 -8.18
CA LEU A 86 -2.42 16.01 -7.21
C LEU A 86 -1.69 14.67 -7.39
N ILE A 87 -1.08 14.44 -8.56
CA ILE A 87 -0.40 13.17 -8.86
C ILE A 87 1.10 13.35 -8.72
N THR A 88 1.69 12.60 -7.80
CA THR A 88 3.14 12.45 -7.67
C THR A 88 3.54 11.06 -8.12
N SER A 89 4.60 10.96 -8.92
CA SER A 89 5.07 9.68 -9.43
C SER A 89 6.57 9.57 -9.31
N ASP A 90 7.03 8.37 -8.96
CA ASP A 90 8.44 8.02 -8.84
C ASP A 90 8.64 6.54 -9.19
N TYR A 91 9.89 6.08 -9.28
CA TYR A 91 10.18 4.69 -9.59
C TYR A 91 11.48 4.20 -8.93
N THR A 92 11.53 2.91 -8.67
CA THR A 92 12.72 2.19 -8.23
C THR A 92 13.12 1.19 -9.30
N PRO A 93 14.31 1.31 -9.90
CA PRO A 93 14.76 0.44 -10.99
C PRO A 93 14.73 -1.05 -10.65
N GLU A 94 15.05 -1.40 -9.40
CA GLU A 94 15.11 -2.79 -8.93
C GLU A 94 14.63 -2.87 -7.48
N ASP A 95 13.61 -3.69 -7.23
CA ASP A 95 13.02 -3.87 -5.90
C ASP A 95 13.86 -4.82 -5.03
N TRP A 96 15.05 -4.37 -4.66
CA TRP A 96 15.93 -5.10 -3.74
C TRP A 96 15.35 -5.24 -2.33
N GLU A 97 14.49 -4.31 -1.92
CA GLU A 97 13.82 -4.39 -0.61
C GLU A 97 12.79 -5.51 -0.58
N GLY A 98 11.96 -5.59 -1.62
CA GLY A 98 11.00 -6.70 -1.77
C GLY A 98 11.70 -8.04 -1.89
N PHE A 99 12.79 -8.12 -2.65
CA PHE A 99 13.61 -9.33 -2.74
C PHE A 99 14.21 -9.71 -1.39
N ARG A 100 14.74 -8.75 -0.64
CA ARG A 100 15.24 -8.96 0.71
C ARG A 100 14.20 -9.54 1.66
N LYS A 101 12.98 -8.98 1.63
CA LYS A 101 11.84 -9.48 2.43
C LYS A 101 11.49 -10.93 2.09
N PHE A 102 11.44 -11.25 0.79
CA PHE A 102 11.20 -12.61 0.32
C PHE A 102 12.27 -13.58 0.83
N VAL A 103 13.55 -13.26 0.63
CA VAL A 103 14.66 -14.09 1.09
C VAL A 103 14.62 -14.28 2.60
N ALA A 104 14.40 -13.20 3.36
CA ALA A 104 14.32 -13.25 4.82
C ALA A 104 13.21 -14.17 5.34
N ALA A 105 12.06 -14.20 4.65
CA ALA A 105 10.92 -15.06 5.00
C ALA A 105 11.05 -16.52 4.49
N SER A 106 11.99 -16.78 3.57
CA SER A 106 12.14 -18.10 2.94
C SER A 106 12.95 -19.07 3.82
N SER A 107 12.84 -20.35 3.49
CA SER A 107 13.73 -21.43 3.99
C SER A 107 14.88 -21.73 3.03
N MET A 108 15.28 -20.77 2.21
CA MET A 108 16.30 -20.92 1.18
C MET A 108 17.65 -21.31 1.79
N GLU A 109 18.30 -22.31 1.19
CA GLU A 109 19.70 -22.60 1.48
C GLU A 109 20.56 -21.37 1.16
N LYS A 110 21.61 -21.10 1.93
CA LYS A 110 22.48 -19.92 1.81
C LYS A 110 21.77 -18.56 1.98
N LYS A 111 20.62 -18.54 2.66
CA LYS A 111 19.83 -17.34 2.95
C LYS A 111 20.68 -16.17 3.48
N GLU A 112 21.53 -16.44 4.48
CA GLU A 112 22.35 -15.41 5.13
C GLU A 112 23.41 -14.81 4.17
N GLU A 113 23.96 -15.62 3.26
CA GLU A 113 24.90 -15.15 2.26
C GLU A 113 24.20 -14.28 1.21
N VAL A 114 22.98 -14.67 0.79
CA VAL A 114 22.17 -13.88 -0.13
C VAL A 114 21.79 -12.55 0.51
N LEU A 115 21.35 -12.53 1.76
CA LEU A 115 21.04 -11.29 2.48
C LEU A 115 22.25 -10.35 2.57
N ARG A 116 23.44 -10.89 2.84
CA ARG A 116 24.68 -10.09 2.85
C ARG A 116 24.99 -9.48 1.48
N LEU A 117 24.77 -10.21 0.38
CA LEU A 117 24.93 -9.67 -0.96
C LEU A 117 23.92 -8.57 -1.27
N ILE A 118 22.65 -8.76 -0.90
CA ILE A 118 21.60 -7.76 -1.08
C ILE A 118 21.95 -6.47 -0.31
N ASP A 119 22.37 -6.59 0.94
CA ASP A 119 22.68 -5.47 1.83
C ASP A 119 23.99 -4.75 1.48
N ASN A 120 24.83 -5.34 0.65
CA ASN A 120 26.09 -4.72 0.22
C ASN A 120 25.83 -3.61 -0.81
N LYS A 121 25.96 -2.36 -0.37
CA LYS A 121 25.77 -1.16 -1.21
C LYS A 121 26.97 -0.84 -2.11
N GLY A 122 28.11 -1.51 -1.90
CA GLY A 122 29.34 -1.28 -2.66
C GLY A 122 29.48 -2.13 -3.93
N ILE A 123 28.49 -2.99 -4.24
CA ILE A 123 28.51 -3.85 -5.42
C ILE A 123 27.64 -3.23 -6.52
N ASP A 124 28.15 -3.22 -7.75
CA ASP A 124 27.37 -2.90 -8.95
C ASP A 124 26.10 -3.79 -9.04
N MET A 125 24.96 -3.22 -9.44
CA MET A 125 23.67 -3.90 -9.37
C MET A 125 23.60 -5.12 -10.30
N ASP A 126 24.11 -4.99 -11.54
CA ASP A 126 24.16 -6.12 -12.48
C ASP A 126 25.12 -7.23 -12.00
N LYS A 127 26.18 -6.84 -11.28
CA LYS A 127 27.09 -7.81 -10.64
C LYS A 127 26.45 -8.49 -9.45
N LYS A 128 25.71 -7.75 -8.64
CA LYS A 128 25.01 -8.28 -7.45
C LYS A 128 24.04 -9.39 -7.83
N GLU A 129 23.23 -9.18 -8.87
CA GLU A 129 22.28 -10.17 -9.38
C GLU A 129 23.01 -11.44 -9.87
N ARG A 130 24.07 -11.29 -10.66
CA ARG A 130 24.89 -12.42 -11.12
C ARG A 130 25.56 -13.18 -9.95
N ASP A 131 26.09 -12.47 -8.98
CA ASP A 131 26.73 -13.08 -7.82
C ASP A 131 25.72 -13.91 -7.01
N ILE A 132 24.49 -13.43 -6.84
CA ILE A 132 23.40 -14.16 -6.18
C ILE A 132 23.03 -15.41 -6.99
N ALA A 133 22.82 -15.28 -8.30
CA ALA A 133 22.47 -16.39 -9.18
C ALA A 133 23.54 -17.51 -9.11
N ASN A 134 24.83 -17.14 -9.14
CA ASN A 134 25.94 -18.06 -9.01
C ASN A 134 26.01 -18.72 -7.61
N LEU A 135 25.75 -17.96 -6.56
CA LEU A 135 25.77 -18.43 -5.18
C LEU A 135 24.72 -19.48 -4.92
N VAL A 136 23.47 -19.23 -5.33
CA VAL A 136 22.34 -20.12 -5.06
C VAL A 136 22.25 -21.29 -6.02
N GLY A 137 22.87 -21.20 -7.20
CA GLY A 137 22.83 -22.21 -8.25
C GLY A 137 21.54 -22.21 -9.08
N ALA A 138 21.56 -22.92 -10.20
CA ALA A 138 20.53 -22.82 -11.23
C ALA A 138 19.11 -23.19 -10.73
N GLN A 139 18.96 -24.23 -9.92
CA GLN A 139 17.66 -24.68 -9.44
C GLN A 139 17.01 -23.65 -8.51
N THR A 140 17.74 -23.14 -7.52
CA THR A 140 17.24 -22.13 -6.59
C THR A 140 17.00 -20.79 -7.31
N TYR A 141 17.84 -20.45 -8.28
CA TYR A 141 17.64 -19.23 -9.07
C TYR A 141 16.37 -19.32 -9.94
N GLN A 142 16.07 -20.47 -10.56
CA GLN A 142 14.79 -20.69 -11.27
C GLN A 142 13.58 -20.53 -10.33
N TYR A 143 13.68 -21.02 -9.09
CA TYR A 143 12.65 -20.81 -8.08
C TYR A 143 12.44 -19.30 -7.78
N ILE A 144 13.53 -18.52 -7.61
CA ILE A 144 13.46 -17.08 -7.41
C ILE A 144 12.77 -16.39 -8.60
N LEU A 145 13.12 -16.76 -9.83
CA LEU A 145 12.50 -16.21 -11.05
C LEU A 145 11.00 -16.51 -11.15
N ALA A 146 10.57 -17.68 -10.70
CA ALA A 146 9.19 -18.13 -10.80
C ALA A 146 8.30 -17.63 -9.66
N GLU A 147 8.79 -17.63 -8.44
CA GLU A 147 7.97 -17.40 -7.25
C GLU A 147 8.16 -16.00 -6.63
N CYS A 148 9.38 -15.45 -6.70
CA CYS A 148 9.68 -14.16 -6.10
C CYS A 148 9.53 -13.00 -7.08
N TYR A 149 10.27 -13.04 -8.17
CA TYR A 149 10.39 -11.90 -9.09
C TYR A 149 9.08 -11.44 -9.73
N PRO A 150 8.06 -12.29 -9.99
CA PRO A 150 6.77 -11.80 -10.46
C PRO A 150 6.11 -10.75 -9.54
N ALA A 151 6.28 -10.88 -8.22
CA ALA A 151 5.75 -9.93 -7.25
C ALA A 151 6.57 -8.63 -7.15
N LEU A 152 7.81 -8.63 -7.63
CA LEU A 152 8.69 -7.45 -7.63
C LEU A 152 8.50 -6.56 -8.88
N ARG A 153 7.67 -6.98 -9.83
CA ARG A 153 7.37 -6.25 -11.07
C ARG A 153 6.03 -5.55 -10.93
N HIS A 154 5.98 -4.48 -10.16
CA HIS A 154 4.71 -3.86 -9.78
C HIS A 154 4.72 -2.34 -9.86
N SER A 155 3.55 -1.77 -9.69
CA SER A 155 3.37 -0.35 -9.39
C SER A 155 2.40 -0.20 -8.23
N ASP A 156 2.81 0.56 -7.24
CA ASP A 156 2.02 0.91 -6.07
C ASP A 156 1.23 2.18 -6.31
N TYR A 157 0.03 2.22 -5.79
CA TYR A 157 -0.87 3.34 -5.82
C TYR A 157 -1.33 3.66 -4.41
N THR A 158 -1.13 4.91 -3.98
CA THR A 158 -1.57 5.39 -2.67
C THR A 158 -2.41 6.65 -2.85
N VAL A 159 -3.60 6.67 -2.28
CA VAL A 159 -4.46 7.85 -2.19
C VAL A 159 -4.40 8.42 -0.79
N ASN A 160 -4.07 9.70 -0.71
CA ASN A 160 -4.16 10.49 0.51
C ASN A 160 -5.34 11.46 0.42
N TYR A 161 -6.07 11.59 1.50
CA TYR A 161 -7.18 12.52 1.62
C TYR A 161 -7.27 13.05 3.05
N THR A 162 -7.92 14.16 3.22
CA THR A 162 -8.27 14.71 4.53
C THR A 162 -9.77 14.56 4.76
N VAL A 163 -10.14 14.32 6.00
CA VAL A 163 -11.53 14.41 6.46
C VAL A 163 -11.69 15.76 7.14
N ARG A 164 -12.71 16.53 6.76
CA ARG A 164 -13.01 17.77 7.46
C ARG A 164 -13.53 17.47 8.86
N GLY A 165 -13.38 18.41 9.79
CA GLY A 165 -14.01 18.28 11.10
C GLY A 165 -15.53 18.11 10.98
N LEU A 166 -16.08 17.20 11.75
CA LEU A 166 -17.49 16.85 11.75
C LEU A 166 -18.21 17.52 12.93
N SER A 167 -19.47 17.94 12.71
CA SER A 167 -20.34 18.33 13.81
C SER A 167 -20.67 17.12 14.68
N LEU A 168 -21.20 17.36 15.89
CA LEU A 168 -21.60 16.27 16.79
C LEU A 168 -22.70 15.41 16.14
N GLU A 169 -23.66 16.02 15.46
CA GLU A 169 -24.75 15.36 14.78
C GLU A 169 -24.23 14.47 13.64
N GLU A 170 -23.34 15.01 12.80
CA GLU A 170 -22.69 14.26 11.73
C GLU A 170 -21.88 13.09 12.28
N SER A 171 -21.15 13.31 13.39
CA SER A 171 -20.37 12.25 14.03
C SER A 171 -21.24 11.11 14.55
N LYS A 172 -22.39 11.44 15.14
CA LYS A 172 -23.41 10.44 15.60
C LYS A 172 -24.00 9.64 14.45
N GLU A 173 -24.23 10.24 13.28
CA GLU A 173 -24.71 9.52 12.10
C GLU A 173 -23.65 8.55 11.53
N ILE A 174 -22.38 8.92 11.64
CA ILE A 174 -21.27 8.22 11.00
C ILE A 174 -20.70 7.10 11.85
N ILE A 175 -20.75 7.19 13.18
CA ILE A 175 -20.07 6.26 14.09
C ILE A 175 -20.45 4.79 13.82
N ASN A 176 -21.69 4.52 13.45
CA ASN A 176 -22.17 3.16 13.15
C ASN A 176 -21.94 2.72 11.69
N LYS A 177 -21.72 3.66 10.77
CA LYS A 177 -21.65 3.37 9.33
C LYS A 177 -20.22 3.43 8.79
N ARG A 178 -19.45 4.40 9.26
CA ARG A 178 -18.12 4.74 8.72
C ARG A 178 -17.20 5.32 9.80
N PRO A 179 -16.97 4.59 10.91
CA PRO A 179 -16.20 5.09 12.05
C PRO A 179 -14.77 5.52 11.68
N GLN A 180 -14.23 4.98 10.58
CA GLN A 180 -12.90 5.35 10.07
C GLN A 180 -12.79 6.82 9.60
N LEU A 181 -13.89 7.55 9.50
CA LEU A 181 -13.88 8.99 9.20
C LEU A 181 -13.82 9.85 10.46
N LEU A 182 -14.00 9.27 11.64
CA LEU A 182 -13.99 9.98 12.91
C LEU A 182 -12.57 10.02 13.49
N SER A 183 -12.19 11.19 13.98
CA SER A 183 -11.06 11.32 14.89
C SER A 183 -11.44 10.80 16.28
N LEU A 184 -10.43 10.45 17.08
CA LEU A 184 -10.62 10.02 18.47
C LEU A 184 -11.37 11.09 19.28
N GLN A 185 -11.05 12.37 19.04
CA GLN A 185 -11.73 13.49 19.68
C GLN A 185 -13.24 13.56 19.35
N GLU A 186 -13.61 13.30 18.09
CA GLU A 186 -15.01 13.29 17.69
C GLU A 186 -15.76 12.13 18.32
N ILE A 187 -15.14 10.95 18.47
CA ILE A 187 -15.73 9.81 19.16
C ILE A 187 -15.95 10.14 20.65
N TYR A 188 -14.97 10.76 21.30
CA TYR A 188 -15.12 11.16 22.71
C TYR A 188 -16.21 12.24 22.90
N ARG A 189 -16.35 13.19 21.99
CA ARG A 189 -17.46 14.16 22.02
C ARG A 189 -18.83 13.48 21.88
N ILE A 190 -18.94 12.38 21.11
CA ILE A 190 -20.17 11.58 21.08
C ILE A 190 -20.43 10.98 22.47
N ALA A 191 -19.42 10.32 23.08
CA ALA A 191 -19.55 9.73 24.40
C ALA A 191 -19.95 10.79 25.45
N GLU A 192 -19.28 11.94 25.48
CA GLU A 192 -19.61 13.06 26.39
C GLU A 192 -21.03 13.60 26.24
N SER A 193 -21.62 13.46 25.06
CA SER A 193 -23.00 13.87 24.78
C SER A 193 -24.06 12.84 25.16
N CYS A 194 -23.66 11.64 25.58
CA CYS A 194 -24.52 10.54 25.97
C CYS A 194 -24.62 10.46 27.50
N GLU A 195 -25.69 9.81 27.99
CA GLU A 195 -25.81 9.51 29.42
C GLU A 195 -24.73 8.48 29.82
N PRO A 196 -23.92 8.74 30.87
CA PRO A 196 -22.92 7.79 31.32
C PRO A 196 -23.48 6.40 31.59
N GLY A 197 -22.89 5.37 30.99
CA GLY A 197 -23.33 3.98 31.09
C GLY A 197 -24.46 3.59 30.14
N SER A 198 -24.94 4.51 29.29
CA SER A 198 -25.88 4.16 28.23
C SER A 198 -25.22 3.27 27.15
N GLU A 199 -26.03 2.62 26.33
CA GLU A 199 -25.54 1.77 25.24
C GLU A 199 -24.70 2.59 24.24
N GLU A 200 -25.14 3.78 23.89
CA GLU A 200 -24.42 4.69 22.98
C GLU A 200 -23.09 5.18 23.59
N PHE A 201 -23.07 5.45 24.90
CA PHE A 201 -21.86 5.82 25.61
C PHE A 201 -20.82 4.69 25.53
N ASN A 202 -21.20 3.47 25.91
CA ASN A 202 -20.34 2.30 25.91
C ASN A 202 -19.87 1.95 24.47
N HIS A 203 -20.79 2.01 23.50
CA HIS A 203 -20.48 1.77 22.10
C HIS A 203 -19.40 2.73 21.56
N SER A 204 -19.46 4.01 21.95
CA SER A 204 -18.47 4.99 21.53
C SER A 204 -17.04 4.60 21.97
N PHE A 205 -16.86 4.11 23.20
CA PHE A 205 -15.55 3.66 23.68
C PHE A 205 -15.09 2.36 23.02
N GLN A 206 -16.00 1.43 22.70
CA GLN A 206 -15.66 0.23 21.94
C GLN A 206 -15.19 0.58 20.51
N VAL A 207 -15.85 1.53 19.87
CA VAL A 207 -15.43 2.04 18.55
C VAL A 207 -14.06 2.72 18.67
N ALA A 208 -13.84 3.55 19.70
CA ALA A 208 -12.54 4.21 19.91
C ALA A 208 -11.41 3.20 20.05
N ALA A 209 -11.55 2.16 20.88
CA ALA A 209 -10.54 1.12 21.04
C ALA A 209 -10.31 0.30 19.74
N THR A 210 -11.37 0.05 18.98
CA THR A 210 -11.27 -0.67 17.72
C THR A 210 -10.54 0.14 16.63
N MET A 211 -10.82 1.43 16.55
CA MET A 211 -10.26 2.32 15.52
C MET A 211 -8.87 2.83 15.90
N PHE A 212 -8.54 2.92 17.18
CA PHE A 212 -7.29 3.43 17.71
C PHE A 212 -6.67 2.43 18.73
N PRO A 213 -6.29 1.23 18.29
CA PRO A 213 -5.86 0.14 19.18
C PRO A 213 -4.57 0.44 19.95
N ASP A 214 -3.77 1.38 19.48
CA ASP A 214 -2.52 1.80 20.13
C ASP A 214 -2.74 2.96 21.14
N ASP A 215 -3.97 3.51 21.24
CA ASP A 215 -4.26 4.59 22.19
C ASP A 215 -4.59 4.02 23.58
N PRO A 216 -3.78 4.35 24.61
CA PRO A 216 -3.97 3.77 25.95
C PRO A 216 -5.26 4.24 26.64
N ILE A 217 -5.75 5.44 26.31
CA ILE A 217 -6.98 5.99 26.90
C ILE A 217 -8.20 5.31 26.29
N ALA A 218 -8.19 5.09 24.96
CA ALA A 218 -9.25 4.36 24.29
C ALA A 218 -9.41 2.94 24.86
N ASN A 219 -8.28 2.22 25.03
CA ASN A 219 -8.26 0.86 25.58
C ASN A 219 -8.69 0.83 27.06
N LEU A 220 -8.23 1.79 27.89
CA LEU A 220 -8.62 1.86 29.28
C LEU A 220 -10.12 2.08 29.44
N ASN A 221 -10.69 3.01 28.66
CA ASN A 221 -12.12 3.31 28.73
C ASN A 221 -12.98 2.14 28.25
N ALA A 222 -12.57 1.45 27.16
CA ALA A 222 -13.28 0.26 26.69
C ALA A 222 -13.25 -0.88 27.72
N GLY A 223 -12.09 -1.15 28.33
CA GLY A 223 -11.97 -2.19 29.37
C GLY A 223 -12.67 -1.87 30.71
N ALA A 224 -12.99 -0.61 30.97
CA ALA A 224 -13.77 -0.22 32.16
C ALA A 224 -15.29 -0.43 31.96
N MET A 225 -15.75 -0.75 30.74
CA MET A 225 -17.16 -0.96 30.36
C MET A 225 -17.54 -2.43 30.28
N GLU A 226 -16.57 -3.37 30.38
CA GLU A 226 -16.80 -4.82 30.50
C GLU A 226 -17.09 -5.23 31.95
#